data_80d7d3faf40da6b1af8138247204a9d8
#
_entry.id   80d7d3faf40da6b1af8138247204a9d8
#
_cell.length_a   1.000
_cell.length_b   1.000
_cell.length_c   1.000
_cell.angle_alpha   90.00
_cell.angle_beta   90.00
_cell.angle_gamma   90.00
#
_symmetry.space_group_name_H-M   'P 1'
#
loop_
_entity.id
_entity.type
_entity.pdbx_description
1 polymer ?
#
loop_
_entity_poly.entity_id
_entity_poly.type
_entity_poly.pdbx_seq_one_letter_code
_entity_poly.pdbx_strand_id
1 'polypeptide(L)'
;MRCEVVAIGTELLLGQIVDTNSSWIGEQLALTGIDSHFQVKVGDNLERMEFCLRQALERSDAVICCGGLGPTQDDITRDAIAKVMDADLQRDEVIVEKIRRMFESRGRTMTDNNRKQADIPVGGRPIPQMPGTAPGLYCPIGDKVIYAVPGVPYEMREMMQEFILPNLQERSGQKAVIRSRVLKTWGNTESGLAEILAEEINVLDEKGNPTLAFLASGIEGLKVRITAKAEQENEAEKILADEE
;
A
#
# COMPACT_ATOMS: atom_id res chain seq x y z
N MET A 1 -12.28 -6.26 -4.04
CA MET A 1 -12.03 -5.23 -3.02
C MET A 1 -11.04 -4.23 -3.58
N ARG A 2 -11.31 -2.92 -3.45
CA ARG A 2 -10.44 -1.86 -3.95
C ARG A 2 -9.69 -1.22 -2.79
N CYS A 3 -8.39 -1.02 -2.96
CA CYS A 3 -7.52 -0.36 -1.99
C CYS A 3 -6.73 0.76 -2.67
N GLU A 4 -6.72 1.95 -2.07
CA GLU A 4 -5.98 3.10 -2.56
C GLU A 4 -4.77 3.39 -1.67
N VAL A 5 -3.65 3.79 -2.26
CA VAL A 5 -2.45 4.20 -1.52
C VAL A 5 -2.36 5.73 -1.52
N VAL A 6 -2.19 6.31 -0.33
CA VAL A 6 -1.94 7.75 -0.14
C VAL A 6 -0.55 7.91 0.48
N ALA A 7 0.41 8.30 -0.35
CA ALA A 7 1.77 8.60 0.08
C ALA A 7 1.82 10.03 0.64
N ILE A 8 2.33 10.17 1.86
CA ILE A 8 2.33 11.42 2.61
C ILE A 8 3.78 11.86 2.84
N GLY A 9 4.10 13.05 2.36
CA GLY A 9 5.39 13.68 2.52
C GLY A 9 5.61 14.76 1.49
N THR A 10 5.99 15.94 1.95
CA THR A 10 6.30 17.09 1.08
C THR A 10 7.51 16.81 0.19
N GLU A 11 8.50 16.04 0.67
CA GLU A 11 9.69 15.62 -0.07
C GLU A 11 9.35 14.76 -1.30
N LEU A 12 8.23 14.00 -1.25
CA LEU A 12 7.73 13.22 -2.38
C LEU A 12 7.20 14.14 -3.50
N LEU A 13 6.51 15.23 -3.13
CA LEU A 13 5.99 16.22 -4.08
C LEU A 13 7.10 17.04 -4.70
N LEU A 14 8.14 17.35 -3.94
CA LEU A 14 9.30 18.11 -4.41
C LEU A 14 10.28 17.26 -5.23
N GLY A 15 10.04 15.94 -5.35
CA GLY A 15 10.93 15.05 -6.08
C GLY A 15 12.30 14.84 -5.42
N GLN A 16 12.41 15.12 -4.12
CA GLN A 16 13.66 14.95 -3.37
C GLN A 16 13.98 13.48 -3.12
N ILE A 17 12.95 12.65 -3.03
CA ILE A 17 13.07 11.20 -2.94
C ILE A 17 12.11 10.51 -3.93
N VAL A 18 12.47 9.30 -4.34
CA VAL A 18 11.61 8.46 -5.17
C VAL A 18 10.67 7.65 -4.26
N ASP A 19 9.39 7.65 -4.60
CA ASP A 19 8.38 6.87 -3.90
C ASP A 19 8.46 5.38 -4.26
N THR A 20 9.35 4.68 -3.60
CA THR A 20 9.49 3.23 -3.75
C THR A 20 8.49 2.46 -2.90
N ASN A 21 7.93 3.09 -1.86
CA ASN A 21 6.96 2.45 -0.97
C ASN A 21 5.63 2.21 -1.67
N SER A 22 5.06 3.21 -2.34
CA SER A 22 3.79 3.04 -3.06
C SER A 22 3.90 2.02 -4.18
N SER A 23 5.04 1.98 -4.90
CA SER A 23 5.31 0.96 -5.92
C SER A 23 5.30 -0.44 -5.31
N TRP A 24 5.98 -0.65 -4.19
CA TRP A 24 6.03 -1.93 -3.51
C TRP A 24 4.66 -2.33 -2.93
N ILE A 25 3.93 -1.39 -2.29
CA ILE A 25 2.58 -1.64 -1.77
C ILE A 25 1.65 -2.07 -2.91
N GLY A 26 1.67 -1.35 -4.05
CA GLY A 26 0.87 -1.69 -5.23
C GLY A 26 1.15 -3.09 -5.76
N GLU A 27 2.43 -3.49 -5.83
CA GLU A 27 2.83 -4.84 -6.19
C GLU A 27 2.24 -5.88 -5.22
N GLN A 28 2.35 -5.65 -3.90
CA GLN A 28 1.83 -6.58 -2.90
C GLN A 28 0.29 -6.68 -2.93
N LEU A 29 -0.42 -5.57 -3.13
CA LEU A 29 -1.86 -5.56 -3.31
C LEU A 29 -2.26 -6.40 -4.53
N ALA A 30 -1.59 -6.20 -5.66
CA ALA A 30 -1.83 -6.99 -6.87
C ALA A 30 -1.58 -8.48 -6.63
N LEU A 31 -0.47 -8.85 -5.97
CA LEU A 31 -0.14 -10.25 -5.63
C LEU A 31 -1.17 -10.91 -4.69
N THR A 32 -1.88 -10.13 -3.90
CA THR A 32 -2.92 -10.61 -2.97
C THR A 32 -4.34 -10.51 -3.53
N GLY A 33 -4.50 -10.10 -4.78
CA GLY A 33 -5.80 -10.02 -5.45
C GLY A 33 -6.64 -8.80 -5.07
N ILE A 34 -6.02 -7.79 -4.48
CA ILE A 34 -6.64 -6.53 -4.12
C ILE A 34 -6.40 -5.51 -5.25
N ASP A 35 -7.48 -4.93 -5.76
CA ASP A 35 -7.39 -3.97 -6.86
C ASP A 35 -6.91 -2.61 -6.35
N SER A 36 -5.86 -2.06 -6.95
CA SER A 36 -5.37 -0.71 -6.66
C SER A 36 -5.46 0.15 -7.93
N HIS A 37 -6.50 1.00 -7.99
CA HIS A 37 -6.75 1.83 -9.17
C HIS A 37 -6.10 3.21 -9.06
N PHE A 38 -5.81 3.67 -7.83
CA PHE A 38 -5.25 4.99 -7.58
C PHE A 38 -4.13 4.92 -6.56
N GLN A 39 -3.09 5.72 -6.82
CA GLN A 39 -2.03 6.04 -5.87
C GLN A 39 -1.84 7.55 -5.89
N VAL A 40 -2.03 8.20 -4.75
CA VAL A 40 -2.01 9.65 -4.61
C VAL A 40 -0.85 10.07 -3.72
N LYS A 41 -0.18 11.16 -4.08
CA LYS A 41 0.82 11.82 -3.22
C LYS A 41 0.26 13.13 -2.68
N VAL A 42 0.44 13.35 -1.40
CA VAL A 42 0.01 14.57 -0.72
C VAL A 42 1.12 15.05 0.23
N GLY A 43 1.36 16.36 0.25
CA GLY A 43 2.30 16.98 1.21
C GLY A 43 1.65 17.15 2.59
N ASP A 44 2.47 17.44 3.59
CA ASP A 44 2.14 17.57 5.00
C ASP A 44 1.29 18.82 5.27
N ASN A 45 0.02 18.73 4.91
CA ASN A 45 -0.99 19.76 5.15
C ASN A 45 -2.33 19.08 5.49
N LEU A 46 -2.86 19.41 6.66
CA LEU A 46 -4.00 18.72 7.27
C LEU A 46 -5.25 18.73 6.39
N GLU A 47 -5.60 19.89 5.79
CA GLU A 47 -6.80 20.03 4.97
C GLU A 47 -6.69 19.25 3.66
N ARG A 48 -5.51 19.29 3.03
CA ARG A 48 -5.24 18.51 1.81
C ARG A 48 -5.24 17.02 2.07
N MET A 49 -4.65 16.58 3.18
CA MET A 49 -4.66 15.18 3.59
C MET A 49 -6.07 14.69 3.89
N GLU A 50 -6.84 15.44 4.66
CA GLU A 50 -8.26 15.13 4.93
C GLU A 50 -9.04 14.99 3.63
N PHE A 51 -8.89 15.95 2.71
CA PHE A 51 -9.56 15.91 1.40
C PHE A 51 -9.18 14.66 0.61
N CYS A 52 -7.88 14.35 0.49
CA CYS A 52 -7.41 13.16 -0.23
C CYS A 52 -7.96 11.86 0.38
N LEU A 53 -7.97 11.76 1.72
CA LEU A 53 -8.46 10.57 2.41
C LEU A 53 -9.98 10.37 2.21
N ARG A 54 -10.76 11.44 2.29
CA ARG A 54 -12.22 11.39 2.01
C ARG A 54 -12.49 10.94 0.58
N GLN A 55 -11.78 11.51 -0.40
CA GLN A 55 -11.90 11.13 -1.81
C GLN A 55 -11.49 9.67 -2.05
N ALA A 56 -10.43 9.21 -1.39
CA ALA A 56 -10.00 7.82 -1.47
C ALA A 56 -11.07 6.87 -0.91
N LEU A 57 -11.67 7.21 0.23
CA LEU A 57 -12.75 6.43 0.84
C LEU A 57 -14.04 6.41 0.02
N GLU A 58 -14.35 7.45 -0.76
CA GLU A 58 -15.53 7.45 -1.63
C GLU A 58 -15.47 6.36 -2.69
N ARG A 59 -14.28 6.09 -3.25
CA ARG A 59 -14.07 5.20 -4.40
C ARG A 59 -13.40 3.87 -4.08
N SER A 60 -12.88 3.71 -2.84
CA SER A 60 -12.19 2.50 -2.39
C SER A 60 -12.76 1.96 -1.08
N ASP A 61 -12.58 0.68 -0.83
CA ASP A 61 -13.03 -0.03 0.36
C ASP A 61 -11.99 0.07 1.50
N ALA A 62 -10.74 0.29 1.12
CA ALA A 62 -9.61 0.48 2.03
C ALA A 62 -8.66 1.57 1.52
N VAL A 63 -7.98 2.25 2.44
CA VAL A 63 -6.94 3.24 2.16
C VAL A 63 -5.70 2.91 2.98
N ILE A 64 -4.52 2.94 2.36
CA ILE A 64 -3.23 2.79 3.04
C ILE A 64 -2.50 4.13 2.97
N CYS A 65 -2.36 4.79 4.12
CA CYS A 65 -1.52 5.98 4.29
C CYS A 65 -0.08 5.55 4.55
N CYS A 66 0.87 6.05 3.79
CA CYS A 66 2.30 5.77 3.98
C CYS A 66 3.06 7.07 4.25
N GLY A 67 3.55 7.25 5.47
CA GLY A 67 4.29 8.42 5.93
C GLY A 67 3.57 9.25 6.99
N GLY A 68 4.25 10.28 7.53
CA GLY A 68 3.71 11.24 8.49
C GLY A 68 3.33 10.68 9.87
N LEU A 69 3.97 9.56 10.29
CA LEU A 69 3.76 8.93 11.61
C LEU A 69 4.92 9.17 12.60
N GLY A 70 5.85 10.01 12.26
CA GLY A 70 6.99 10.35 13.12
C GLY A 70 6.64 11.29 14.29
N PRO A 71 7.67 11.81 14.97
CA PRO A 71 7.51 12.71 16.11
C PRO A 71 7.58 14.20 15.76
N THR A 72 7.83 14.57 14.49
CA THR A 72 8.03 15.96 14.08
C THR A 72 6.70 16.71 13.92
N GLN A 73 6.72 18.02 13.77
CA GLN A 73 5.50 18.83 13.73
C GLN A 73 4.69 18.61 12.45
N ASP A 74 5.35 18.24 11.39
CA ASP A 74 4.80 17.91 10.07
C ASP A 74 4.24 16.48 9.99
N ASP A 75 4.54 15.61 10.97
CA ASP A 75 3.94 14.27 11.08
C ASP A 75 2.49 14.35 11.60
N ILE A 76 1.56 14.60 10.72
CA ILE A 76 0.14 14.89 11.02
C ILE A 76 -0.84 13.87 10.44
N THR A 77 -0.36 12.69 10.06
CA THR A 77 -1.21 11.61 9.50
C THR A 77 -2.27 11.15 10.51
N ARG A 78 -1.93 11.06 11.80
CA ARG A 78 -2.88 10.72 12.87
C ARG A 78 -4.01 11.73 12.97
N ASP A 79 -3.64 13.02 12.90
CA ASP A 79 -4.57 14.15 12.97
C ASP A 79 -5.52 14.14 11.77
N ALA A 80 -5.01 13.88 10.56
CA ALA A 80 -5.81 13.79 9.35
C ALA A 80 -6.80 12.61 9.41
N ILE A 81 -6.36 11.43 9.88
CA ILE A 81 -7.23 10.27 10.04
C ILE A 81 -8.29 10.54 11.11
N ALA A 82 -7.93 11.14 12.25
CA ALA A 82 -8.86 11.50 13.31
C ALA A 82 -9.97 12.42 12.80
N LYS A 83 -9.63 13.44 11.98
CA LYS A 83 -10.61 14.31 11.32
C LYS A 83 -11.54 13.55 10.36
N VAL A 84 -11.01 12.62 9.58
CA VAL A 84 -11.83 11.80 8.66
C VAL A 84 -12.79 10.90 9.43
N MET A 85 -12.36 10.39 10.59
CA MET A 85 -13.18 9.58 11.49
C MET A 85 -14.16 10.39 12.35
N ASP A 86 -14.06 11.71 12.34
CA ASP A 86 -14.76 12.60 13.29
C ASP A 86 -14.52 12.17 14.75
N ALA A 87 -13.27 11.92 15.08
CA ALA A 87 -12.84 11.35 16.35
C ALA A 87 -11.70 12.16 16.97
N ASP A 88 -11.63 12.13 18.30
CA ASP A 88 -10.50 12.68 19.04
C ASP A 88 -9.29 11.72 19.02
N LEU A 89 -8.10 12.30 19.24
CA LEU A 89 -6.89 11.51 19.47
C LEU A 89 -6.78 11.18 20.96
N GLN A 90 -6.55 9.92 21.28
CA GLN A 90 -6.31 9.43 22.63
C GLN A 90 -4.90 8.85 22.73
N ARG A 91 -4.15 9.26 23.76
CA ARG A 91 -2.82 8.74 24.01
C ARG A 91 -2.85 7.37 24.68
N ASP A 92 -2.13 6.42 24.08
CA ASP A 92 -1.92 5.08 24.63
C ASP A 92 -0.62 5.06 25.43
N GLU A 93 -0.73 5.06 26.78
CA GLU A 93 0.43 5.06 27.66
C GLU A 93 1.25 3.74 27.59
N VAL A 94 0.67 2.64 27.15
CA VAL A 94 1.40 1.37 26.91
C VAL A 94 2.36 1.54 25.74
N ILE A 95 1.92 2.21 24.68
CA ILE A 95 2.77 2.55 23.53
C ILE A 95 3.86 3.55 23.93
N VAL A 96 3.52 4.60 24.71
CA VAL A 96 4.53 5.55 25.24
C VAL A 96 5.63 4.79 25.97
N GLU A 97 5.26 3.85 26.85
CA GLU A 97 6.22 3.04 27.60
C GLU A 97 7.06 2.15 26.66
N LYS A 98 6.45 1.56 25.63
CA LYS A 98 7.16 0.76 24.62
C LYS A 98 8.19 1.60 23.87
N ILE A 99 7.81 2.80 23.42
CA ILE A 99 8.71 3.75 22.76
C ILE A 99 9.87 4.12 23.69
N ARG A 100 9.58 4.46 24.95
CA ARG A 100 10.60 4.81 25.94
C ARG A 100 11.63 3.70 26.10
N ARG A 101 11.19 2.44 26.26
CA ARG A 101 12.10 1.29 26.35
C ARG A 101 12.96 1.10 25.09
N MET A 102 12.42 1.38 23.90
CA MET A 102 13.19 1.34 22.66
C MET A 102 14.32 2.40 22.64
N PHE A 103 14.09 3.58 23.19
CA PHE A 103 15.14 4.61 23.34
C PHE A 103 16.19 4.19 24.37
N GLU A 104 15.76 3.73 25.55
CA GLU A 104 16.63 3.30 26.65
C GLU A 104 17.53 2.12 26.23
N SER A 105 16.99 1.13 25.49
CA SER A 105 17.77 0.00 24.98
C SER A 105 18.90 0.40 24.04
N ARG A 106 18.81 1.60 23.45
CA ARG A 106 19.83 2.19 22.57
C ARG A 106 20.70 3.24 23.30
N GLY A 107 20.60 3.33 24.63
CA GLY A 107 21.32 4.31 25.44
C GLY A 107 20.90 5.76 25.19
N ARG A 108 19.66 5.99 24.75
CA ARG A 108 19.12 7.32 24.43
C ARG A 108 17.93 7.64 25.34
N THR A 109 17.70 8.92 25.55
CA THR A 109 16.53 9.43 26.30
C THR A 109 15.44 9.79 25.30
N MET A 110 14.21 9.31 25.53
CA MET A 110 13.03 9.68 24.76
C MET A 110 12.71 11.17 25.02
N THR A 111 12.50 11.93 23.95
CA THR A 111 12.08 13.34 24.04
C THR A 111 10.54 13.43 24.13
N ASP A 112 10.03 14.56 24.63
CA ASP A 112 8.58 14.69 24.88
C ASP A 112 7.75 14.64 23.58
N ASN A 113 8.29 15.13 22.47
CA ASN A 113 7.61 15.07 21.17
C ASN A 113 7.41 13.63 20.64
N ASN A 114 8.18 12.64 21.12
CA ASN A 114 7.91 11.23 20.76
C ASN A 114 6.59 10.70 21.35
N ARG A 115 6.05 11.33 22.40
CA ARG A 115 4.79 10.88 23.03
C ARG A 115 3.61 10.96 22.06
N LYS A 116 3.60 11.93 21.13
CA LYS A 116 2.53 12.05 20.13
C LYS A 116 2.45 10.84 19.18
N GLN A 117 3.55 10.08 19.05
CA GLN A 117 3.54 8.85 18.24
C GLN A 117 2.59 7.78 18.82
N ALA A 118 2.23 7.89 20.09
CA ALA A 118 1.28 7.03 20.79
C ALA A 118 -0.17 7.54 20.74
N ASP A 119 -0.45 8.62 20.05
CA ASP A 119 -1.81 9.14 19.90
C ASP A 119 -2.55 8.35 18.82
N ILE A 120 -3.73 7.84 19.16
CA ILE A 120 -4.54 6.96 18.28
C ILE A 120 -5.94 7.58 18.18
N PRO A 121 -6.53 7.68 16.98
CA PRO A 121 -7.92 8.09 16.83
C PRO A 121 -8.87 7.16 17.61
N VAL A 122 -9.82 7.71 18.34
CA VAL A 122 -10.83 6.94 19.06
C VAL A 122 -11.61 6.06 18.06
N GLY A 123 -11.72 4.77 18.36
CA GLY A 123 -12.26 3.77 17.44
C GLY A 123 -11.21 3.10 16.55
N GLY A 124 -10.00 3.65 16.46
CA GLY A 124 -8.84 3.02 15.88
C GLY A 124 -8.05 2.18 16.88
N ARG A 125 -7.04 1.48 16.38
CA ARG A 125 -6.09 0.71 17.20
C ARG A 125 -4.73 0.64 16.53
N PRO A 126 -3.65 0.42 17.29
CA PRO A 126 -2.34 0.20 16.70
C PRO A 126 -2.27 -1.12 15.95
N ILE A 127 -1.48 -1.18 14.90
CA ILE A 127 -1.05 -2.43 14.28
C ILE A 127 -0.12 -3.14 15.27
N PRO A 128 -0.25 -4.47 15.46
CA PRO A 128 0.53 -5.22 16.47
C PRO A 128 2.05 -5.12 16.25
N GLN A 129 2.49 -5.14 14.99
CA GLN A 129 3.88 -5.00 14.59
C GLN A 129 4.34 -3.56 14.84
N MET A 130 5.47 -3.42 15.50
CA MET A 130 6.08 -2.13 15.80
C MET A 130 7.60 -2.27 15.75
N PRO A 131 8.18 -2.40 14.53
CA PRO A 131 9.63 -2.57 14.35
C PRO A 131 10.42 -1.30 14.66
N GLY A 132 9.78 -0.14 14.59
CA GLY A 132 10.33 1.16 14.96
C GLY A 132 9.54 1.84 16.08
N THR A 133 9.76 3.15 16.24
CA THR A 133 9.08 3.95 17.29
C THR A 133 7.71 4.46 16.86
N ALA A 134 7.38 4.40 15.58
CA ALA A 134 6.09 4.83 15.05
C ALA A 134 5.15 3.61 14.91
N PRO A 135 4.09 3.48 15.75
CA PRO A 135 3.08 2.45 15.56
C PRO A 135 2.29 2.74 14.29
N GLY A 136 2.03 1.69 13.51
CA GLY A 136 1.03 1.76 12.45
C GLY A 136 -0.38 1.79 13.03
N LEU A 137 -1.35 2.22 12.24
CA LEU A 137 -2.74 2.35 12.67
C LEU A 137 -3.68 1.50 11.81
N TYR A 138 -4.68 0.95 12.48
CA TYR A 138 -5.86 0.33 11.88
C TYR A 138 -7.09 1.11 12.33
N CYS A 139 -7.76 1.78 11.40
CA CYS A 139 -8.84 2.72 11.65
C CYS A 139 -10.08 2.32 10.84
N PRO A 140 -11.03 1.55 11.41
CA PRO A 140 -12.28 1.17 10.74
C PRO A 140 -13.22 2.38 10.66
N ILE A 141 -13.91 2.53 9.52
CA ILE A 141 -14.89 3.59 9.26
C ILE A 141 -16.10 2.94 8.57
N GLY A 142 -17.12 2.59 9.33
CA GLY A 142 -18.24 1.79 8.82
C GLY A 142 -17.74 0.44 8.27
N ASP A 143 -18.05 0.17 7.02
CA ASP A 143 -17.60 -1.01 6.27
C ASP A 143 -16.19 -0.85 5.65
N LYS A 144 -15.64 0.37 5.68
CA LYS A 144 -14.33 0.72 5.12
C LYS A 144 -13.24 0.76 6.19
N VAL A 145 -11.99 0.94 5.76
CA VAL A 145 -10.85 1.00 6.67
C VAL A 145 -9.74 1.91 6.16
N ILE A 146 -9.11 2.65 7.07
CA ILE A 146 -7.82 3.30 6.82
C ILE A 146 -6.74 2.55 7.61
N TYR A 147 -5.66 2.21 6.93
CA TYR A 147 -4.41 1.81 7.55
C TYR A 147 -3.42 2.95 7.44
N ALA A 148 -2.54 3.10 8.43
CA ALA A 148 -1.40 4.00 8.33
C ALA A 148 -0.12 3.26 8.68
N VAL A 149 0.92 3.46 7.88
CA VAL A 149 2.24 2.86 8.07
C VAL A 149 3.33 3.93 7.99
N PRO A 150 4.47 3.74 8.68
CA PRO A 150 5.61 4.66 8.59
C PRO A 150 6.16 4.76 7.17
N GLY A 151 6.83 5.88 6.86
CA GLY A 151 7.57 6.06 5.62
C GLY A 151 8.86 5.23 5.52
N VAL A 152 9.36 4.70 6.64
CA VAL A 152 10.57 3.87 6.68
C VAL A 152 10.28 2.51 6.04
N PRO A 153 10.97 2.13 4.94
CA PRO A 153 10.56 0.99 4.11
C PRO A 153 10.49 -0.34 4.85
N TYR A 154 11.44 -0.66 5.72
CA TYR A 154 11.43 -1.95 6.43
C TYR A 154 10.29 -2.05 7.44
N GLU A 155 9.94 -0.93 8.13
CA GLU A 155 8.83 -0.86 9.09
C GLU A 155 7.49 -1.03 8.37
N MET A 156 7.32 -0.30 7.27
CA MET A 156 6.14 -0.39 6.41
C MET A 156 5.94 -1.82 5.90
N ARG A 157 6.99 -2.45 5.37
CA ARG A 157 6.91 -3.82 4.80
C ARG A 157 6.49 -4.85 5.85
N GLU A 158 7.06 -4.79 7.05
CA GLU A 158 6.70 -5.71 8.13
C GLU A 158 5.21 -5.57 8.51
N MET A 159 4.72 -4.33 8.70
CA MET A 159 3.31 -4.08 9.00
C MET A 159 2.38 -4.52 7.87
N MET A 160 2.79 -4.31 6.62
CA MET A 160 2.04 -4.77 5.45
C MET A 160 1.91 -6.29 5.42
N GLN A 161 3.04 -7.00 5.51
CA GLN A 161 3.09 -8.46 5.37
C GLN A 161 2.41 -9.19 6.53
N GLU A 162 2.66 -8.75 7.77
CA GLU A 162 2.22 -9.44 8.97
C GLU A 162 0.77 -9.09 9.39
N PHE A 163 0.25 -7.94 8.95
CA PHE A 163 -1.08 -7.50 9.38
C PHE A 163 -1.97 -7.03 8.23
N ILE A 164 -1.53 -6.04 7.42
CA ILE A 164 -2.45 -5.35 6.50
C ILE A 164 -2.89 -6.27 5.37
N LEU A 165 -1.98 -6.95 4.69
CA LEU A 165 -2.32 -7.84 3.58
C LEU A 165 -3.22 -9.00 4.03
N PRO A 166 -2.92 -9.73 5.14
CA PRO A 166 -3.83 -10.75 5.67
C PRO A 166 -5.22 -10.19 6.02
N ASN A 167 -5.29 -9.01 6.65
CA ASN A 167 -6.56 -8.39 7.00
C ASN A 167 -7.37 -7.94 5.78
N LEU A 168 -6.72 -7.41 4.73
CA LEU A 168 -7.37 -7.09 3.47
C LEU A 168 -7.92 -8.34 2.77
N GLN A 169 -7.17 -9.44 2.77
CA GLN A 169 -7.64 -10.72 2.21
C GLN A 169 -8.86 -11.24 2.98
N GLU A 170 -8.81 -11.21 4.32
CA GLU A 170 -9.96 -11.60 5.16
C GLU A 170 -11.20 -10.74 4.86
N ARG A 171 -11.03 -9.41 4.81
CA ARG A 171 -12.12 -8.46 4.51
C ARG A 171 -12.67 -8.61 3.10
N SER A 172 -11.82 -8.95 2.13
CA SER A 172 -12.26 -9.16 0.73
C SER A 172 -13.15 -10.38 0.57
N GLY A 173 -13.10 -11.33 1.50
CA GLY A 173 -13.77 -12.62 1.39
C GLY A 173 -13.29 -13.48 0.22
N GLN A 174 -12.27 -13.02 -0.52
CA GLN A 174 -11.72 -13.72 -1.68
C GLN A 174 -10.40 -14.40 -1.29
N LYS A 175 -10.33 -15.70 -1.48
CA LYS A 175 -9.07 -16.44 -1.49
C LYS A 175 -8.45 -16.35 -2.89
N ALA A 176 -8.21 -15.13 -3.38
CA ALA A 176 -7.62 -14.97 -4.69
C ALA A 176 -6.09 -15.06 -4.60
N VAL A 177 -5.52 -15.92 -5.41
CA VAL A 177 -4.08 -15.99 -5.68
C VAL A 177 -3.83 -15.33 -7.03
N ILE A 178 -2.89 -14.40 -7.08
CA ILE A 178 -2.41 -13.82 -8.33
C ILE A 178 -1.00 -14.34 -8.59
N ARG A 179 -0.76 -14.76 -9.82
CA ARG A 179 0.54 -15.15 -10.34
C ARG A 179 0.83 -14.39 -11.60
N SER A 180 2.08 -14.03 -11.81
CA SER A 180 2.51 -13.38 -13.04
C SER A 180 3.71 -14.11 -13.62
N ARG A 181 3.76 -14.16 -14.95
CA ARG A 181 4.89 -14.67 -15.71
C ARG A 181 5.38 -13.59 -16.66
N VAL A 182 6.69 -13.39 -16.73
CA VAL A 182 7.31 -12.38 -17.57
C VAL A 182 8.09 -13.06 -18.66
N LEU A 183 7.63 -12.91 -19.91
CA LEU A 183 8.32 -13.39 -21.10
C LEU A 183 9.24 -12.29 -21.62
N LYS A 184 10.50 -12.63 -21.88
CA LYS A 184 11.46 -11.71 -22.50
C LYS A 184 11.40 -11.90 -24.00
N THR A 185 11.22 -10.79 -24.73
CA THR A 185 11.21 -10.79 -26.20
C THR A 185 12.46 -10.10 -26.72
N TRP A 186 12.89 -10.46 -27.91
CA TRP A 186 14.05 -9.87 -28.55
C TRP A 186 13.79 -9.63 -30.02
N GLY A 187 14.27 -8.47 -30.54
CA GLY A 187 14.22 -8.16 -31.96
C GLY A 187 12.93 -7.51 -32.45
N ASN A 188 11.91 -7.36 -31.60
CA ASN A 188 10.67 -6.67 -31.95
C ASN A 188 10.61 -5.29 -31.28
N THR A 189 9.92 -4.35 -31.95
CA THR A 189 9.48 -3.10 -31.34
C THR A 189 8.20 -3.33 -30.54
N GLU A 190 7.88 -2.46 -29.58
CA GLU A 190 6.63 -2.54 -28.80
C GLU A 190 5.40 -2.53 -29.71
N SER A 191 5.36 -1.63 -30.71
CA SER A 191 4.27 -1.57 -31.67
C SER A 191 4.17 -2.83 -32.54
N GLY A 192 5.31 -3.40 -32.97
CA GLY A 192 5.31 -4.63 -33.77
C GLY A 192 4.84 -5.83 -32.95
N LEU A 193 5.23 -5.93 -31.68
CA LEU A 193 4.76 -7.00 -30.82
C LEU A 193 3.27 -6.82 -30.45
N ALA A 194 2.81 -5.59 -30.24
CA ALA A 194 1.40 -5.29 -30.00
C ALA A 194 0.53 -5.66 -31.22
N GLU A 195 1.04 -5.46 -32.45
CA GLU A 195 0.35 -5.86 -33.69
C GLU A 195 0.29 -7.39 -33.82
N ILE A 196 1.37 -8.10 -33.50
CA ILE A 196 1.41 -9.56 -33.51
C ILE A 196 0.42 -10.17 -32.51
N LEU A 197 0.29 -9.57 -31.31
CA LEU A 197 -0.54 -10.06 -30.21
C LEU A 197 -1.95 -9.43 -30.19
N ALA A 198 -2.31 -8.59 -31.18
CA ALA A 198 -3.54 -7.81 -31.16
C ALA A 198 -4.81 -8.66 -31.01
N GLU A 199 -4.88 -9.81 -31.68
CA GLU A 199 -6.02 -10.71 -31.60
C GLU A 199 -6.15 -11.32 -30.20
N GLU A 200 -5.03 -11.79 -29.64
CA GLU A 200 -4.98 -12.37 -28.29
C GLU A 200 -5.30 -11.35 -27.21
N ILE A 201 -4.75 -10.13 -27.31
CA ILE A 201 -5.06 -9.03 -26.38
C ILE A 201 -6.56 -8.76 -26.33
N ASN A 202 -7.23 -8.68 -27.50
CA ASN A 202 -8.68 -8.48 -27.55
C ASN A 202 -9.46 -9.62 -26.87
N VAL A 203 -9.04 -10.86 -27.08
CA VAL A 203 -9.65 -12.04 -26.44
C VAL A 203 -9.47 -12.00 -24.91
N LEU A 204 -8.27 -11.61 -24.45
CA LEU A 204 -7.98 -11.52 -23.03
C LEU A 204 -8.70 -10.34 -22.35
N ASP A 205 -8.81 -9.20 -23.04
CA ASP A 205 -9.56 -8.05 -22.54
C ASP A 205 -11.05 -8.36 -22.38
N GLU A 206 -11.63 -9.14 -23.28
CA GLU A 206 -13.02 -9.62 -23.16
C GLU A 206 -13.20 -10.63 -22.03
N LYS A 207 -12.23 -11.55 -21.84
CA LYS A 207 -12.24 -12.54 -20.74
C LYS A 207 -11.93 -11.90 -19.38
N GLY A 208 -11.09 -10.84 -19.34
CA GLY A 208 -10.64 -10.13 -18.15
C GLY A 208 -9.64 -10.90 -17.27
N ASN A 209 -9.32 -12.16 -17.62
CA ASN A 209 -8.35 -13.01 -16.92
C ASN A 209 -7.89 -14.17 -17.83
N PRO A 210 -6.57 -14.37 -18.08
CA PRO A 210 -5.47 -13.53 -17.58
C PRO A 210 -5.41 -12.15 -18.26
N THR A 211 -4.57 -11.26 -17.75
CA THR A 211 -4.29 -9.95 -18.36
C THR A 211 -2.87 -9.92 -18.90
N LEU A 212 -2.66 -9.15 -19.98
CA LEU A 212 -1.37 -8.99 -20.63
C LEU A 212 -0.91 -7.53 -20.54
N ALA A 213 0.37 -7.30 -20.28
CA ALA A 213 0.97 -5.98 -20.23
C ALA A 213 2.37 -5.97 -20.84
N PHE A 214 2.67 -4.93 -21.62
CA PHE A 214 4.02 -4.69 -22.12
C PHE A 214 4.84 -3.92 -21.09
N LEU A 215 6.07 -4.38 -20.86
CA LEU A 215 7.03 -3.76 -19.97
C LEU A 215 8.28 -3.43 -20.76
N ALA A 216 8.43 -2.15 -21.13
CA ALA A 216 9.65 -1.68 -21.77
C ALA A 216 10.74 -1.51 -20.70
N SER A 217 11.88 -2.18 -20.86
CA SER A 217 13.02 -2.02 -19.98
C SER A 217 14.31 -1.88 -20.78
N GLY A 218 14.61 -0.66 -21.24
CA GLY A 218 15.89 -0.21 -21.78
C GLY A 218 16.80 -1.31 -22.37
N ILE A 219 17.90 -1.63 -21.68
CA ILE A 219 18.92 -2.58 -22.13
C ILE A 219 18.41 -4.05 -22.13
N GLU A 220 17.42 -4.39 -21.34
CA GLU A 220 16.90 -5.77 -21.22
C GLU A 220 15.86 -6.14 -22.29
N GLY A 221 15.54 -5.24 -23.20
CA GLY A 221 14.55 -5.45 -24.25
C GLY A 221 13.11 -5.31 -23.76
N LEU A 222 12.19 -5.71 -24.62
CA LEU A 222 10.75 -5.67 -24.34
C LEU A 222 10.33 -6.94 -23.63
N LYS A 223 9.52 -6.80 -22.58
CA LYS A 223 8.96 -7.91 -21.81
C LYS A 223 7.44 -7.89 -21.92
N VAL A 224 6.85 -9.07 -21.96
CA VAL A 224 5.40 -9.27 -21.88
C VAL A 224 5.11 -9.92 -20.54
N ARG A 225 4.28 -9.28 -19.72
CA ARG A 225 3.82 -9.85 -18.45
C ARG A 225 2.40 -10.36 -18.61
N ILE A 226 2.22 -11.65 -18.36
CA ILE A 226 0.93 -12.30 -18.25
C ILE A 226 0.61 -12.41 -16.76
N THR A 227 -0.60 -12.00 -16.35
CA THR A 227 -1.03 -12.04 -14.95
C THR A 227 -2.36 -12.77 -14.84
N ALA A 228 -2.37 -13.88 -14.09
CA ALA A 228 -3.55 -14.69 -13.82
C ALA A 228 -4.02 -14.56 -12.37
N LYS A 229 -5.33 -14.53 -12.18
CA LYS A 229 -6.00 -14.52 -10.88
C LYS A 229 -6.88 -15.79 -10.77
N ALA A 230 -6.74 -16.54 -9.66
CA ALA A 230 -7.54 -17.74 -9.40
C ALA A 230 -7.77 -17.94 -7.90
N GLU A 231 -8.64 -18.87 -7.51
CA GLU A 231 -8.84 -19.20 -6.09
C GLU A 231 -7.72 -20.07 -5.52
N GLN A 232 -7.00 -20.81 -6.38
CA GLN A 232 -5.90 -21.69 -5.99
C GLN A 232 -4.66 -21.43 -6.84
N GLU A 233 -3.49 -21.65 -6.26
CA GLU A 233 -2.21 -21.43 -6.92
C GLU A 233 -2.02 -22.29 -8.17
N ASN A 234 -2.37 -23.57 -8.09
CA ASN A 234 -2.30 -24.51 -9.22
C ASN A 234 -3.21 -24.10 -10.39
N GLU A 235 -4.34 -23.48 -10.11
CA GLU A 235 -5.25 -22.95 -11.12
C GLU A 235 -4.65 -21.71 -11.80
N ALA A 236 -4.09 -20.77 -11.02
CA ALA A 236 -3.40 -19.61 -11.57
C ALA A 236 -2.21 -20.00 -12.44
N GLU A 237 -1.40 -21.00 -12.02
CA GLU A 237 -0.28 -21.51 -12.81
C GLU A 237 -0.75 -22.21 -14.09
N LYS A 238 -1.89 -22.90 -14.05
CA LYS A 238 -2.47 -23.52 -15.25
C LYS A 238 -2.92 -22.46 -16.26
N ILE A 239 -3.62 -21.41 -15.79
CA ILE A 239 -4.04 -20.29 -16.65
C ILE A 239 -2.81 -19.63 -17.31
N LEU A 240 -1.71 -19.42 -16.56
CA LEU A 240 -0.48 -18.87 -17.11
C LEU A 240 0.17 -19.79 -18.15
N ALA A 241 0.16 -21.10 -17.89
CA ALA A 241 0.76 -22.07 -18.80
C ALA A 241 -0.05 -22.26 -20.10
N ASP A 242 -1.38 -22.12 -20.03
CA ASP A 242 -2.26 -22.21 -21.19
C ASP A 242 -2.11 -20.97 -22.11
N GLU A 243 -1.62 -19.84 -21.58
CA GLU A 243 -1.47 -18.57 -22.28
C GLU A 243 -0.03 -18.30 -22.75
N GLU A 244 0.96 -19.07 -22.31
CA GLU A 244 2.39 -18.93 -22.67
C GLU A 244 2.70 -19.51 -24.05
#